data_802a4f1d72fa0cb2611e23f7fc0cb18e
#
_entry.id   802a4f1d72fa0cb2611e23f7fc0cb18e
#
_cell.length_a   1.000
_cell.length_b   1.000
_cell.length_c   1.000
_cell.angle_alpha   90.00
_cell.angle_beta   90.00
_cell.angle_gamma   90.00
#
_symmetry.space_group_name_H-M   'P 1'
#
loop_
_entity.id
_entity.type
_entity.pdbx_description
1 polymer ?
#
loop_
_entity_poly.entity_id
_entity_poly.type
_entity_poly.pdbx_seq_one_letter_code
_entity_poly.pdbx_strand_id
1 'polypeptide(L)'
;SRTTYNGQFTGKHTLGDADKLDWSTGYSYANRNMPDRRRYTTVLNEETNQLEVENLNEINREFSRLDEHILSANINYQHDFSFGIFTPSLKAGAYTEYRAREYNTRFFIYSWKNGLPSAYKVMNVPNELLQEKNYGENGLYLLEQVDWRNNYEGNNLLSAGYVGTNLPLGKLNVYAGVRFEHNRMELVSHTQKNEESPTSVFYTYNDFFPSVNVAYRLNDKQQFRLSYGRTVNRPEFREVSSSVYYDFDLASNVRSEERRVGK
;
A
#
# COMPACT_ATOMS: atom_id res chain seq x y z
N SER A 1 -9.29 14.17 -1.85
CA SER A 1 -10.18 13.45 -0.91
C SER A 1 -9.72 12.02 -0.70
N ARG A 2 -10.11 11.43 0.44
CA ARG A 2 -9.97 10.01 0.73
C ARG A 2 -11.29 9.50 1.25
N THR A 3 -11.69 8.33 0.79
CA THR A 3 -12.92 7.68 1.22
C THR A 3 -12.61 6.21 1.51
N THR A 4 -13.12 5.69 2.61
CA THR A 4 -12.95 4.29 2.97
C THR A 4 -14.30 3.75 3.47
N TYR A 5 -14.70 2.60 2.96
CA TYR A 5 -15.84 1.83 3.42
C TYR A 5 -15.38 0.45 3.87
N ASN A 6 -15.84 0.01 5.02
CA ASN A 6 -15.56 -1.32 5.55
C ASN A 6 -16.86 -1.98 6.01
N GLY A 7 -17.04 -3.22 5.63
CA GLY A 7 -18.12 -4.07 6.09
C GLY A 7 -17.56 -5.44 6.51
N GLN A 8 -18.04 -5.97 7.63
CA GLN A 8 -17.61 -7.27 8.12
C GLN A 8 -18.78 -8.03 8.71
N PHE A 9 -18.86 -9.32 8.39
CA PHE A 9 -19.76 -10.27 9.02
C PHE A 9 -18.94 -11.30 9.78
N THR A 10 -19.38 -11.62 10.98
CA THR A 10 -18.71 -12.60 11.85
C THR A 10 -19.71 -13.57 12.43
N GLY A 11 -19.31 -14.82 12.58
CA GLY A 11 -20.07 -15.84 13.28
C GLY A 11 -19.19 -16.56 14.29
N LYS A 12 -19.75 -16.86 15.46
CA LYS A 12 -19.12 -17.66 16.50
C LYS A 12 -20.08 -18.74 16.94
N HIS A 13 -19.60 -19.97 16.95
CA HIS A 13 -20.38 -21.14 17.27
C HIS A 13 -19.64 -21.99 18.30
N THR A 14 -20.34 -22.35 19.37
CA THR A 14 -19.87 -23.35 20.34
C THR A 14 -20.61 -24.65 20.04
N LEU A 15 -19.88 -25.67 19.67
CA LEU A 15 -20.39 -26.97 19.25
C LEU A 15 -20.13 -27.98 20.38
N GLY A 16 -21.05 -28.08 21.34
CA GLY A 16 -20.83 -28.83 22.58
C GLY A 16 -19.86 -28.11 23.55
N ASP A 17 -19.20 -28.84 24.41
CA ASP A 17 -18.36 -28.29 25.50
C ASP A 17 -16.90 -28.05 25.10
N ALA A 18 -16.43 -28.71 24.01
CA ALA A 18 -15.03 -28.74 23.64
C ALA A 18 -14.71 -28.00 22.34
N ASP A 19 -15.70 -27.78 21.47
CA ASP A 19 -15.48 -27.31 20.11
C ASP A 19 -15.96 -25.88 19.92
N LYS A 20 -15.13 -25.07 19.29
CA LYS A 20 -15.42 -23.67 18.96
C LYS A 20 -15.10 -23.43 17.49
N LEU A 21 -16.02 -22.84 16.77
CA LEU A 21 -15.88 -22.44 15.39
C LEU A 21 -16.14 -20.95 15.29
N ASP A 22 -15.23 -20.19 14.74
CA ASP A 22 -15.44 -18.81 14.37
C ASP A 22 -15.07 -18.56 12.91
N TRP A 23 -15.81 -17.67 12.29
CA TRP A 23 -15.54 -17.25 10.93
C TRP A 23 -15.84 -15.77 10.76
N SER A 24 -15.16 -15.16 9.81
CA SER A 24 -15.50 -13.83 9.35
C SER A 24 -15.31 -13.68 7.87
N THR A 25 -16.07 -12.78 7.27
CA THR A 25 -15.88 -12.28 5.90
C THR A 25 -15.96 -10.77 5.93
N GLY A 26 -15.13 -10.12 5.16
CA GLY A 26 -15.04 -8.67 5.11
C GLY A 26 -14.83 -8.15 3.71
N TYR A 27 -15.39 -6.98 3.45
CA TYR A 27 -15.12 -6.20 2.26
C TYR A 27 -14.70 -4.80 2.67
N SER A 28 -13.63 -4.32 2.03
CA SER A 28 -13.11 -2.96 2.20
C SER A 28 -12.94 -2.30 0.84
N TYR A 29 -13.35 -1.06 0.75
CA TYR A 29 -13.09 -0.19 -0.38
C TYR A 29 -12.36 1.04 0.10
N ALA A 30 -11.27 1.39 -0.56
CA ALA A 30 -10.52 2.62 -0.31
C ALA A 30 -10.32 3.38 -1.62
N ASN A 31 -10.68 4.66 -1.62
CA ASN A 31 -10.45 5.57 -2.72
C ASN A 31 -9.62 6.76 -2.26
N ARG A 32 -8.64 7.12 -3.07
CA ARG A 32 -7.90 8.38 -2.94
C ARG A 32 -8.04 9.13 -4.25
N ASN A 33 -8.69 10.28 -4.20
CA ASN A 33 -8.84 11.16 -5.36
C ASN A 33 -8.13 12.50 -5.09
N MET A 34 -7.19 12.83 -5.98
CA MET A 34 -6.45 14.09 -5.99
C MET A 34 -6.76 14.82 -7.30
N PRO A 35 -7.82 15.62 -7.33
CA PRO A 35 -8.40 16.12 -8.57
C PRO A 35 -7.68 17.32 -9.18
N ASP A 36 -6.70 17.92 -8.58
CA ASP A 36 -5.93 19.04 -9.11
C ASP A 36 -4.87 19.48 -8.10
N ARG A 37 -3.85 18.68 -7.95
CA ARG A 37 -2.69 19.09 -7.17
C ARG A 37 -1.83 20.01 -8.00
N ARG A 38 -1.62 21.22 -7.52
CA ARG A 38 -0.78 22.22 -8.18
C ARG A 38 0.54 22.36 -7.45
N ARG A 39 1.63 22.40 -8.21
CA ARG A 39 2.97 22.69 -7.72
C ARG A 39 3.52 23.88 -8.48
N TYR A 40 4.08 24.82 -7.72
CA TYR A 40 4.72 26.01 -8.24
C TYR A 40 6.17 26.03 -7.74
N THR A 41 7.13 26.15 -8.65
CA THR A 41 8.53 26.28 -8.32
C THR A 41 9.00 27.66 -8.75
N THR A 42 9.59 28.40 -7.82
CA THR A 42 10.19 29.71 -8.06
C THR A 42 11.59 29.74 -7.46
N VAL A 43 12.48 30.51 -8.06
CA VAL A 43 13.85 30.70 -7.62
C VAL A 43 14.03 32.15 -7.17
N LEU A 44 14.76 32.34 -6.07
CA LEU A 44 15.12 33.67 -5.62
C LEU A 44 16.24 34.23 -6.51
N ASN A 45 15.97 35.35 -7.18
CA ASN A 45 17.00 36.12 -7.88
C ASN A 45 17.72 36.98 -6.84
N GLU A 46 18.99 36.67 -6.57
CA GLU A 46 19.79 37.36 -5.54
C GLU A 46 20.09 38.82 -5.88
N GLU A 47 20.13 39.17 -7.18
CA GLU A 47 20.39 40.54 -7.62
C GLU A 47 19.19 41.48 -7.39
N THR A 48 17.99 40.97 -7.68
CA THR A 48 16.73 41.72 -7.58
C THR A 48 16.00 41.49 -6.26
N ASN A 49 16.39 40.44 -5.51
CA ASN A 49 15.72 39.94 -4.32
C ASN A 49 14.22 39.61 -4.56
N GLN A 50 13.92 39.12 -5.75
CA GLN A 50 12.57 38.74 -6.15
C GLN A 50 12.49 37.22 -6.47
N LEU A 51 11.33 36.63 -6.20
CA LEU A 51 11.05 35.27 -6.61
C LEU A 51 10.66 35.27 -8.09
N GLU A 52 11.40 34.49 -8.88
CA GLU A 52 11.20 34.38 -10.32
C GLU A 52 10.82 32.96 -10.74
N VAL A 53 9.99 32.87 -11.77
CA VAL A 53 9.75 31.60 -12.49
C VAL A 53 10.88 31.39 -13.47
N GLU A 54 11.77 30.48 -13.16
CA GLU A 54 12.87 30.13 -14.05
C GLU A 54 12.39 29.26 -15.21
N ASN A 55 11.58 28.26 -14.89
CA ASN A 55 11.07 27.30 -15.87
C ASN A 55 9.58 27.01 -15.67
N LEU A 56 8.76 27.35 -16.66
CA LEU A 56 7.31 27.05 -16.63
C LEU A 56 6.99 25.56 -16.50
N ASN A 57 7.84 24.68 -17.01
CA ASN A 57 7.63 23.23 -16.92
C ASN A 57 7.67 22.71 -15.49
N GLU A 58 8.22 23.49 -14.54
CA GLU A 58 8.21 23.17 -13.12
C GLU A 58 6.92 23.60 -12.41
N ILE A 59 6.06 24.32 -13.13
CA ILE A 59 4.70 24.62 -12.68
C ILE A 59 3.79 23.57 -13.28
N ASN A 60 3.19 22.75 -12.42
CA ASN A 60 2.42 21.62 -12.90
C ASN A 60 1.10 21.41 -12.16
N ARG A 61 0.24 20.63 -12.80
CA ARG A 61 -1.02 20.13 -12.28
C ARG A 61 -1.03 18.61 -12.36
N GLU A 62 -1.33 17.95 -11.26
CA GLU A 62 -1.43 16.50 -11.15
C GLU A 62 -2.86 16.11 -10.81
N PHE A 63 -3.39 15.17 -11.56
CA PHE A 63 -4.68 14.54 -11.31
C PHE A 63 -4.42 13.06 -11.08
N SER A 64 -4.65 12.56 -9.86
CA SER A 64 -4.42 11.15 -9.58
C SER A 64 -5.59 10.52 -8.84
N ARG A 65 -5.85 9.26 -9.16
CA ARG A 65 -6.88 8.45 -8.53
C ARG A 65 -6.34 7.06 -8.23
N LEU A 66 -6.63 6.60 -7.03
CA LEU A 66 -6.39 5.24 -6.58
C LEU A 66 -7.71 4.68 -6.10
N ASP A 67 -8.05 3.51 -6.61
CA ASP A 67 -9.18 2.70 -6.15
C ASP A 67 -8.63 1.35 -5.67
N GLU A 68 -9.05 0.90 -4.50
CA GLU A 68 -8.64 -0.38 -3.94
C GLU A 68 -9.84 -1.11 -3.35
N HIS A 69 -9.96 -2.37 -3.72
CA HIS A 69 -10.96 -3.30 -3.20
C HIS A 69 -10.25 -4.45 -2.50
N ILE A 70 -10.71 -4.78 -1.29
CA ILE A 70 -10.18 -5.90 -0.51
C ILE A 70 -11.35 -6.75 -0.07
N LEU A 71 -11.32 -8.03 -0.43
CA LEU A 71 -12.24 -9.06 0.05
C LEU A 71 -11.45 -10.05 0.89
N SER A 72 -11.92 -10.33 2.10
CA SER A 72 -11.25 -11.28 3.00
C SER A 72 -12.24 -12.26 3.61
N ALA A 73 -11.76 -13.47 3.90
CA ALA A 73 -12.50 -14.46 4.65
C ALA A 73 -11.54 -15.27 5.52
N ASN A 74 -12.02 -15.64 6.70
CA ASN A 74 -11.32 -16.58 7.58
C ASN A 74 -12.29 -17.55 8.23
N ILE A 75 -11.74 -18.69 8.63
CA ILE A 75 -12.41 -19.69 9.44
C ILE A 75 -11.41 -20.27 10.42
N ASN A 76 -11.79 -20.37 11.69
CA ASN A 76 -10.96 -20.89 12.75
C ASN A 76 -11.76 -21.94 13.55
N TYR A 77 -11.11 -23.03 13.84
CA TYR A 77 -11.64 -24.08 14.67
C TYR A 77 -10.70 -24.35 15.85
N GLN A 78 -11.28 -24.56 17.03
CA GLN A 78 -10.56 -24.94 18.24
C GLN A 78 -11.25 -26.12 18.87
N HIS A 79 -10.46 -27.12 19.26
CA HIS A 79 -10.90 -28.23 20.10
C HIS A 79 -10.12 -28.24 21.41
N ASP A 80 -10.85 -28.26 22.52
CA ASP A 80 -10.29 -28.29 23.87
C ASP A 80 -10.34 -29.75 24.40
N PHE A 81 -9.18 -30.37 24.57
CA PHE A 81 -9.07 -31.72 25.15
C PHE A 81 -9.09 -31.67 26.68
N SER A 82 -9.58 -32.71 27.30
CA SER A 82 -9.56 -32.86 28.75
C SER A 82 -9.00 -34.21 29.15
N PHE A 83 -7.80 -34.21 29.70
CA PHE A 83 -7.10 -35.39 30.21
C PHE A 83 -6.82 -35.21 31.70
N GLY A 84 -7.88 -35.08 32.49
CA GLY A 84 -7.80 -34.76 33.92
C GLY A 84 -7.33 -33.30 34.15
N ILE A 85 -6.17 -33.14 34.76
CA ILE A 85 -5.57 -31.81 35.04
C ILE A 85 -4.88 -31.19 33.79
N PHE A 86 -4.65 -31.98 32.73
CA PHE A 86 -4.01 -31.56 31.50
C PHE A 86 -5.09 -31.26 30.44
N THR A 87 -5.21 -30.02 30.04
CA THR A 87 -6.26 -29.53 29.15
C THR A 87 -5.66 -28.81 27.92
N PRO A 88 -5.00 -29.56 27.01
CA PRO A 88 -4.44 -28.95 25.81
C PRO A 88 -5.55 -28.54 24.84
N SER A 89 -5.26 -27.55 24.00
CA SER A 89 -6.16 -27.17 22.90
C SER A 89 -5.45 -27.24 21.57
N LEU A 90 -6.16 -27.73 20.55
CA LEU A 90 -5.75 -27.68 19.15
C LEU A 90 -6.50 -26.56 18.46
N LYS A 91 -5.79 -25.79 17.65
CA LYS A 91 -6.36 -24.73 16.80
C LYS A 91 -5.93 -24.96 15.37
N ALA A 92 -6.88 -24.83 14.44
CA ALA A 92 -6.60 -24.84 13.01
C ALA A 92 -7.47 -23.78 12.33
N GLY A 93 -7.00 -23.25 11.24
CA GLY A 93 -7.78 -22.28 10.50
C GLY A 93 -7.22 -22.00 9.12
N ALA A 94 -8.05 -21.30 8.35
CA ALA A 94 -7.71 -20.84 7.01
C ALA A 94 -8.05 -19.35 6.87
N TYR A 95 -7.32 -18.66 6.02
CA TYR A 95 -7.50 -17.27 5.67
C TYR A 95 -7.31 -17.09 4.18
N THR A 96 -8.11 -16.24 3.57
CA THR A 96 -7.91 -15.78 2.20
C THR A 96 -8.20 -14.31 2.10
N GLU A 97 -7.42 -13.61 1.28
CA GLU A 97 -7.60 -12.19 0.95
C GLU A 97 -7.35 -11.98 -0.54
N TYR A 98 -8.31 -11.36 -1.20
CA TYR A 98 -8.15 -10.86 -2.55
C TYR A 98 -8.14 -9.33 -2.52
N ARG A 99 -7.10 -8.74 -3.11
CA ARG A 99 -6.92 -7.29 -3.24
C ARG A 99 -6.78 -6.93 -4.69
N ALA A 100 -7.59 -5.97 -5.14
CA ALA A 100 -7.49 -5.36 -6.46
C ALA A 100 -7.25 -3.86 -6.28
N ARG A 101 -6.24 -3.32 -6.96
CA ARG A 101 -5.86 -1.90 -6.92
C ARG A 101 -5.66 -1.38 -8.33
N GLU A 102 -6.22 -0.21 -8.59
CA GLU A 102 -6.01 0.57 -9.79
C GLU A 102 -5.45 1.95 -9.41
N TYR A 103 -4.40 2.38 -10.09
CA TYR A 103 -3.81 3.70 -9.91
C TYR A 103 -3.61 4.37 -11.25
N ASN A 104 -4.23 5.53 -11.41
CA ASN A 104 -4.16 6.35 -12.61
C ASN A 104 -3.73 7.77 -12.24
N THR A 105 -2.84 8.33 -13.07
CA THR A 105 -2.40 9.72 -12.92
C THR A 105 -2.16 10.40 -14.25
N ARG A 106 -2.46 11.70 -14.30
CA ARG A 106 -2.22 12.57 -15.45
C ARG A 106 -1.48 13.81 -14.96
N PHE A 107 -0.46 14.21 -15.72
CA PHE A 107 0.34 15.39 -15.45
C PHE A 107 0.19 16.41 -16.56
N PHE A 108 0.01 17.65 -16.17
CA PHE A 108 -0.01 18.79 -17.07
C PHE A 108 1.05 19.79 -16.61
N ILE A 109 1.81 20.32 -17.55
CA ILE A 109 2.74 21.41 -17.34
C ILE A 109 2.26 22.65 -18.05
N TYR A 110 2.67 23.78 -17.56
CA TYR A 110 2.45 25.05 -18.24
C TYR A 110 3.56 25.31 -19.24
N SER A 111 3.22 25.92 -20.35
CA SER A 111 4.16 26.34 -21.37
C SER A 111 3.70 27.68 -21.96
N TRP A 112 4.63 28.40 -22.56
CA TRP A 112 4.36 29.67 -23.22
C TRP A 112 4.92 29.63 -24.63
N LYS A 113 4.13 30.05 -25.62
CA LYS A 113 4.59 30.10 -27.00
C LYS A 113 5.77 31.09 -27.11
N ASN A 114 6.88 30.62 -27.70
CA ASN A 114 8.13 31.38 -27.83
C ASN A 114 8.85 31.70 -26.48
N GLY A 115 8.54 30.98 -25.40
CA GLY A 115 9.14 31.18 -24.07
C GLY A 115 8.46 32.26 -23.24
N LEU A 116 8.62 32.14 -21.91
CA LEU A 116 8.01 33.10 -20.97
C LEU A 116 8.68 34.47 -21.08
N PRO A 117 7.91 35.54 -21.40
CA PRO A 117 8.49 36.90 -21.45
C PRO A 117 8.99 37.34 -20.07
N SER A 118 10.07 38.14 -20.05
CA SER A 118 10.74 38.54 -18.81
C SER A 118 9.82 39.25 -17.80
N ALA A 119 8.87 40.03 -18.28
CA ALA A 119 7.88 40.73 -17.44
C ALA A 119 6.96 39.77 -16.64
N TYR A 120 6.78 38.53 -17.14
CA TYR A 120 5.93 37.53 -16.51
C TYR A 120 6.70 36.64 -15.51
N LYS A 121 8.04 36.64 -15.54
CA LYS A 121 8.86 35.83 -14.67
C LYS A 121 8.72 36.20 -13.20
N VAL A 122 8.55 37.47 -12.91
CA VAL A 122 8.43 38.03 -11.56
C VAL A 122 6.99 38.07 -11.03
N MET A 123 6.03 37.66 -11.82
CA MET A 123 4.63 37.65 -11.41
C MET A 123 4.34 36.59 -10.35
N ASN A 124 3.43 36.90 -9.43
CA ASN A 124 2.90 35.89 -8.52
C ASN A 124 2.20 34.78 -9.30
N VAL A 125 2.65 33.53 -9.14
CA VAL A 125 2.23 32.43 -9.98
C VAL A 125 0.71 32.18 -9.94
N PRO A 126 0.06 31.93 -8.77
CA PRO A 126 -1.37 31.64 -8.76
C PRO A 126 -2.24 32.86 -9.06
N ASN A 127 -1.83 34.05 -8.63
CA ASN A 127 -2.71 35.24 -8.66
C ASN A 127 -2.54 36.12 -9.89
N GLU A 128 -1.43 36.00 -10.60
CA GLU A 128 -1.10 36.87 -11.73
C GLU A 128 -0.78 36.08 -13.00
N LEU A 129 0.21 35.17 -12.92
CA LEU A 129 0.69 34.44 -14.10
C LEU A 129 -0.40 33.49 -14.67
N LEU A 130 -1.08 32.73 -13.81
CA LEU A 130 -2.07 31.72 -14.22
C LEU A 130 -3.49 32.26 -14.41
N GLN A 131 -3.66 33.58 -14.55
CA GLN A 131 -4.97 34.17 -14.86
C GLN A 131 -5.40 33.94 -16.32
N GLU A 132 -6.71 33.87 -16.53
CA GLU A 132 -7.31 33.63 -17.85
C GLU A 132 -6.79 34.56 -18.97
N LYS A 133 -6.54 35.82 -18.64
CA LYS A 133 -6.03 36.84 -19.59
C LYS A 133 -4.68 36.47 -20.23
N ASN A 134 -3.92 35.57 -19.58
CA ASN A 134 -2.59 35.17 -20.05
C ASN A 134 -2.64 33.93 -20.96
N TYR A 135 -3.80 33.27 -21.05
CA TYR A 135 -3.99 32.11 -21.94
C TYR A 135 -4.33 32.55 -23.35
N GLY A 136 -3.80 31.85 -24.35
CA GLY A 136 -4.10 32.08 -25.74
C GLY A 136 -3.06 31.54 -26.71
N GLU A 137 -3.29 31.73 -28.01
CA GLU A 137 -2.40 31.22 -29.07
C GLU A 137 -0.96 31.69 -28.96
N ASN A 138 -0.72 32.88 -28.41
CA ASN A 138 0.62 33.47 -28.22
C ASN A 138 0.99 33.61 -26.75
N GLY A 139 0.28 32.97 -25.85
CA GLY A 139 0.43 33.07 -24.42
C GLY A 139 0.64 31.73 -23.74
N LEU A 140 0.10 31.67 -22.52
CA LEU A 140 0.14 30.50 -21.67
C LEU A 140 -0.78 29.38 -22.20
N TYR A 141 -0.31 28.15 -22.17
CA TYR A 141 -1.12 26.97 -22.47
C TYR A 141 -0.71 25.79 -21.60
N LEU A 142 -1.61 24.82 -21.46
CA LEU A 142 -1.37 23.56 -20.79
C LEU A 142 -0.95 22.50 -21.78
N LEU A 143 0.10 21.76 -21.45
CA LEU A 143 0.58 20.60 -22.18
C LEU A 143 0.50 19.37 -21.30
N GLU A 144 -0.20 18.33 -21.74
CA GLU A 144 -0.19 17.06 -21.03
C GLU A 144 1.13 16.33 -21.24
N GLN A 145 1.78 15.98 -20.15
CA GLN A 145 2.94 15.08 -20.15
C GLN A 145 2.45 13.65 -19.96
N VAL A 146 2.21 12.96 -21.05
CA VAL A 146 1.84 11.55 -21.00
C VAL A 146 3.04 10.73 -20.50
N ASP A 147 2.83 9.98 -19.42
CA ASP A 147 3.79 8.99 -18.93
C ASP A 147 3.01 7.77 -18.42
N TRP A 148 2.82 6.80 -19.31
CA TRP A 148 2.08 5.58 -19.03
C TRP A 148 2.66 4.77 -17.87
N ARG A 149 3.95 4.88 -17.58
CA ARG A 149 4.60 4.18 -16.47
C ARG A 149 4.06 4.55 -15.09
N ASN A 150 3.38 5.70 -15.01
CA ASN A 150 2.78 6.18 -13.77
C ASN A 150 1.42 5.54 -13.45
N ASN A 151 0.89 4.72 -14.37
CA ASN A 151 -0.37 4.00 -14.22
C ASN A 151 -0.10 2.52 -13.99
N TYR A 152 -0.85 1.89 -13.09
CA TYR A 152 -0.75 0.46 -12.88
C TYR A 152 -2.04 -0.12 -12.31
N GLU A 153 -2.23 -1.42 -12.60
CA GLU A 153 -3.25 -2.26 -11.99
C GLU A 153 -2.55 -3.40 -11.24
N GLY A 154 -3.05 -3.73 -10.06
CA GLY A 154 -2.47 -4.79 -9.24
C GLY A 154 -3.55 -5.69 -8.65
N ASN A 155 -3.34 -7.00 -8.75
CA ASN A 155 -4.16 -8.01 -8.12
C ASN A 155 -3.30 -8.87 -7.20
N ASN A 156 -3.78 -9.16 -6.00
CA ASN A 156 -3.07 -10.01 -5.05
C ASN A 156 -4.04 -10.99 -4.40
N LEU A 157 -3.72 -12.26 -4.46
CA LEU A 157 -4.44 -13.32 -3.77
C LEU A 157 -3.51 -13.96 -2.74
N LEU A 158 -3.86 -13.79 -1.47
CA LEU A 158 -3.22 -14.45 -0.34
C LEU A 158 -4.13 -15.56 0.15
N SER A 159 -3.60 -16.77 0.26
CA SER A 159 -4.25 -17.91 0.87
C SER A 159 -3.35 -18.49 1.96
N ALA A 160 -3.90 -18.76 3.12
CA ALA A 160 -3.13 -19.25 4.26
C ALA A 160 -3.89 -20.30 5.04
N GLY A 161 -3.14 -21.21 5.62
CA GLY A 161 -3.64 -22.18 6.58
C GLY A 161 -2.71 -22.30 7.76
N TYR A 162 -3.23 -22.57 8.94
CA TYR A 162 -2.42 -22.76 10.12
C TYR A 162 -2.94 -23.88 11.02
N VAL A 163 -2.03 -24.44 11.79
CA VAL A 163 -2.32 -25.33 12.89
C VAL A 163 -1.44 -24.95 14.08
N GLY A 164 -1.97 -25.04 15.27
CA GLY A 164 -1.25 -24.76 16.50
C GLY A 164 -1.89 -25.42 17.70
N THR A 165 -1.11 -25.59 18.75
CA THR A 165 -1.55 -26.20 20.00
C THR A 165 -1.15 -25.34 21.19
N ASN A 166 -2.00 -25.31 22.20
CA ASN A 166 -1.69 -24.75 23.49
C ASN A 166 -1.62 -25.86 24.52
N LEU A 167 -0.49 -25.95 25.23
CA LEU A 167 -0.14 -27.00 26.17
C LEU A 167 0.02 -26.39 27.56
N PRO A 168 -1.02 -26.40 28.41
CA PRO A 168 -0.91 -25.99 29.82
C PRO A 168 -0.24 -27.12 30.65
N LEU A 169 0.99 -26.90 31.09
CA LEU A 169 1.80 -27.83 31.84
C LEU A 169 2.05 -27.29 33.27
N GLY A 170 1.00 -27.15 34.06
CA GLY A 170 1.07 -26.59 35.40
C GLY A 170 1.51 -25.12 35.41
N LYS A 171 2.72 -24.82 35.89
CA LYS A 171 3.28 -23.45 35.85
C LYS A 171 3.78 -23.02 34.48
N LEU A 172 3.95 -23.96 33.57
CA LEU A 172 4.43 -23.71 32.20
C LEU A 172 3.24 -23.77 31.25
N ASN A 173 3.13 -22.79 30.35
CA ASN A 173 2.21 -22.81 29.23
C ASN A 173 3.01 -22.66 27.94
N VAL A 174 2.84 -23.59 27.02
CA VAL A 174 3.52 -23.60 25.72
C VAL A 174 2.49 -23.51 24.60
N TYR A 175 2.61 -22.49 23.80
CA TYR A 175 1.92 -22.43 22.52
C TYR A 175 2.92 -22.69 21.39
N ALA A 176 2.61 -23.60 20.49
CA ALA A 176 3.40 -23.87 19.30
C ALA A 176 2.48 -23.98 18.08
N GLY A 177 2.89 -23.43 16.97
CA GLY A 177 2.11 -23.45 15.75
C GLY A 177 2.93 -23.16 14.50
N VAL A 178 2.36 -23.48 13.37
CA VAL A 178 2.89 -23.16 12.05
C VAL A 178 1.77 -22.63 11.15
N ARG A 179 2.07 -21.60 10.43
CA ARG A 179 1.22 -21.04 9.38
C ARG A 179 1.94 -21.17 8.04
N PHE A 180 1.25 -21.63 7.04
CA PHE A 180 1.66 -21.61 5.64
C PHE A 180 0.91 -20.52 4.91
N GLU A 181 1.61 -19.77 4.05
CA GLU A 181 1.01 -18.77 3.17
C GLU A 181 1.44 -19.00 1.73
N HIS A 182 0.46 -18.97 0.85
CA HIS A 182 0.62 -18.86 -0.59
C HIS A 182 0.12 -17.49 -1.03
N ASN A 183 1.01 -16.68 -1.59
CA ASN A 183 0.68 -15.34 -2.09
C ASN A 183 0.99 -15.26 -3.58
N ARG A 184 0.01 -14.87 -4.38
CA ARG A 184 0.16 -14.62 -5.80
C ARG A 184 -0.24 -13.17 -6.10
N MET A 185 0.72 -12.39 -6.57
CA MET A 185 0.54 -11.02 -6.98
C MET A 185 0.75 -10.90 -8.49
N GLU A 186 -0.16 -10.22 -9.16
CA GLU A 186 -0.05 -9.79 -10.53
C GLU A 186 0.00 -8.27 -10.57
N LEU A 187 0.95 -7.73 -11.29
CA LEU A 187 1.07 -6.31 -11.55
C LEU A 187 1.05 -6.08 -13.06
N VAL A 188 0.09 -5.29 -13.53
CA VAL A 188 0.04 -4.78 -14.88
C VAL A 188 0.53 -3.34 -14.86
N SER A 189 1.64 -3.08 -15.49
CA SER A 189 2.27 -1.75 -15.56
C SER A 189 2.87 -1.51 -16.94
N HIS A 190 3.23 -0.25 -17.21
CA HIS A 190 3.80 0.13 -18.50
C HIS A 190 5.30 0.34 -18.36
N THR A 191 6.07 -0.19 -19.31
CA THR A 191 7.53 -0.07 -19.31
C THR A 191 8.00 1.16 -20.08
N GLN A 192 7.18 1.65 -21.01
CA GLN A 192 7.48 2.79 -21.85
C GLN A 192 6.68 4.03 -21.47
N LYS A 193 7.32 5.19 -21.57
CA LYS A 193 6.71 6.48 -21.22
C LYS A 193 5.61 6.89 -22.20
N ASN A 194 5.90 6.78 -23.49
CA ASN A 194 5.11 7.38 -24.56
C ASN A 194 4.23 6.37 -25.31
N GLU A 195 4.26 5.12 -24.90
CA GLU A 195 3.53 4.05 -25.54
C GLU A 195 2.69 3.28 -24.54
N GLU A 196 1.43 3.08 -24.85
CA GLU A 196 0.53 2.25 -24.07
C GLU A 196 0.82 0.77 -24.34
N SER A 197 1.83 0.25 -23.68
CA SER A 197 2.24 -1.15 -23.80
C SER A 197 2.25 -1.80 -22.41
N PRO A 198 1.11 -2.31 -21.95
CA PRO A 198 1.02 -2.96 -20.65
C PRO A 198 1.82 -4.26 -20.62
N THR A 199 2.52 -4.49 -19.52
CA THR A 199 3.24 -5.71 -19.24
C THR A 199 2.76 -6.27 -17.91
N SER A 200 2.40 -7.56 -17.90
CA SER A 200 2.04 -8.28 -16.67
C SER A 200 3.25 -8.95 -16.08
N VAL A 201 3.47 -8.72 -14.79
CA VAL A 201 4.52 -9.40 -14.00
C VAL A 201 3.85 -10.14 -12.86
N PHE A 202 4.26 -11.38 -12.65
CA PHE A 202 3.73 -12.24 -11.60
C PHE A 202 4.79 -12.49 -10.53
N TYR A 203 4.37 -12.36 -9.27
CA TYR A 203 5.17 -12.71 -8.11
C TYR A 203 4.43 -13.78 -7.31
N THR A 204 5.10 -14.88 -7.01
CA THR A 204 4.53 -15.97 -6.22
C THR A 204 5.45 -16.27 -5.04
N TYR A 205 4.86 -16.28 -3.85
CA TYR A 205 5.58 -16.54 -2.59
C TYR A 205 4.92 -17.72 -1.87
N ASN A 206 5.74 -18.61 -1.33
CA ASN A 206 5.31 -19.70 -0.49
C ASN A 206 6.16 -19.69 0.77
N ASP A 207 5.55 -19.42 1.91
CA ASP A 207 6.26 -19.18 3.14
C ASP A 207 5.66 -19.97 4.30
N PHE A 208 6.54 -20.45 5.19
CA PHE A 208 6.18 -21.05 6.46
C PHE A 208 6.58 -20.13 7.61
N PHE A 209 5.64 -19.97 8.53
CA PHE A 209 5.79 -19.12 9.72
C PHE A 209 5.62 -19.95 10.98
N PRO A 210 6.68 -20.59 11.47
CA PRO A 210 6.67 -21.23 12.77
C PRO A 210 6.61 -20.17 13.87
N SER A 211 5.88 -20.47 14.94
CA SER A 211 5.81 -19.66 16.14
C SER A 211 5.78 -20.52 17.38
N VAL A 212 6.50 -20.10 18.39
CA VAL A 212 6.53 -20.73 19.71
C VAL A 212 6.48 -19.64 20.78
N ASN A 213 5.58 -19.79 21.74
CA ASN A 213 5.49 -18.92 22.90
C ASN A 213 5.51 -19.78 24.15
N VAL A 214 6.42 -19.48 25.04
CA VAL A 214 6.59 -20.16 26.33
C VAL A 214 6.36 -19.17 27.45
N ALA A 215 5.43 -19.47 28.34
CA ALA A 215 5.15 -18.66 29.51
C ALA A 215 5.34 -19.52 30.79
N TYR A 216 6.23 -19.10 31.66
CA TYR A 216 6.47 -19.75 32.94
C TYR A 216 6.06 -18.84 34.10
N ARG A 217 5.08 -19.29 34.90
CA ARG A 217 4.58 -18.58 36.06
C ARG A 217 5.45 -18.96 37.27
N LEU A 218 6.30 -18.02 37.69
CA LEU A 218 7.16 -18.22 38.87
C LEU A 218 6.28 -18.20 40.14
N ASN A 219 5.44 -17.19 40.29
CA ASN A 219 4.43 -17.00 41.32
C ASN A 219 3.28 -16.16 40.85
N ASP A 220 2.33 -15.79 41.71
CA ASP A 220 1.13 -15.03 41.31
C ASP A 220 1.42 -13.61 40.83
N LYS A 221 2.61 -13.08 41.05
CA LYS A 221 3.02 -11.72 40.71
C LYS A 221 4.07 -11.67 39.60
N GLN A 222 4.70 -12.81 39.25
CA GLN A 222 5.84 -12.85 38.32
C GLN A 222 5.68 -13.96 37.31
N GLN A 223 5.94 -13.62 36.06
CA GLN A 223 5.92 -14.54 34.92
C GLN A 223 7.06 -14.22 33.95
N PHE A 224 7.75 -15.25 33.48
CA PHE A 224 8.70 -15.17 32.37
C PHE A 224 8.01 -15.57 31.08
N ARG A 225 8.29 -14.84 29.99
CA ARG A 225 7.79 -15.16 28.65
C ARG A 225 8.94 -15.14 27.66
N LEU A 226 8.98 -16.17 26.80
CA LEU A 226 9.87 -16.27 25.66
C LEU A 226 9.03 -16.51 24.42
N SER A 227 9.28 -15.75 23.36
CA SER A 227 8.55 -15.87 22.10
C SER A 227 9.51 -15.93 20.94
N TYR A 228 9.25 -16.84 20.02
CA TYR A 228 9.90 -16.93 18.74
C TYR A 228 8.85 -16.91 17.63
N GLY A 229 9.09 -16.16 16.57
CA GLY A 229 8.25 -16.16 15.39
C GLY A 229 9.02 -15.68 14.17
N ARG A 230 8.78 -16.33 13.05
CA ARG A 230 9.26 -15.88 11.74
C ARG A 230 8.20 -14.99 11.10
N THR A 231 8.62 -13.87 10.50
CA THR A 231 7.79 -12.96 9.73
C THR A 231 8.45 -12.62 8.40
N VAL A 232 7.67 -12.14 7.44
CA VAL A 232 8.16 -11.67 6.15
C VAL A 232 7.52 -10.32 5.85
N ASN A 233 8.28 -9.45 5.22
CA ASN A 233 7.77 -8.25 4.58
C ASN A 233 7.75 -8.49 3.07
N ARG A 234 6.57 -8.36 2.44
CA ARG A 234 6.40 -8.49 0.99
C ARG A 234 6.24 -7.10 0.39
N PRO A 235 6.76 -6.89 -0.83
CA PRO A 235 6.64 -5.60 -1.47
C PRO A 235 5.17 -5.27 -1.79
N GLU A 236 4.80 -4.02 -1.63
CA GLU A 236 3.51 -3.48 -2.05
C GLU A 236 3.50 -3.23 -3.56
N PHE A 237 2.31 -3.16 -4.17
CA PHE A 237 2.15 -2.90 -5.63
C PHE A 237 2.95 -1.69 -6.10
N ARG A 238 2.97 -0.62 -5.32
CA ARG A 238 3.71 0.59 -5.64
C ARG A 238 5.22 0.37 -5.67
N GLU A 239 5.74 -0.50 -4.81
CA GLU A 239 7.17 -0.78 -4.71
C GLU A 239 7.69 -1.62 -5.87
N VAL A 240 6.83 -2.38 -6.53
CA VAL A 240 7.17 -3.20 -7.71
C VAL A 240 6.73 -2.56 -9.03
N SER A 241 5.93 -1.48 -8.98
CA SER A 241 5.51 -0.74 -10.16
C SER A 241 6.61 0.17 -10.68
N SER A 242 6.54 0.51 -11.98
CA SER A 242 7.43 1.50 -12.61
C SER A 242 7.05 2.95 -12.29
N SER A 243 6.01 3.18 -11.47
CA SER A 243 5.50 4.51 -11.20
C SER A 243 6.51 5.37 -10.41
N VAL A 244 6.62 6.63 -10.82
CA VAL A 244 7.46 7.63 -10.16
C VAL A 244 6.58 8.51 -9.29
N TYR A 245 7.03 8.84 -8.09
CA TYR A 245 6.37 9.80 -7.23
C TYR A 245 7.35 10.85 -6.71
N TYR A 246 6.83 12.03 -6.46
CA TYR A 246 7.62 13.10 -5.86
C TYR A 246 7.61 12.97 -4.34
N ASP A 247 8.79 12.84 -3.76
CA ASP A 247 9.00 12.85 -2.32
C ASP A 247 9.34 14.29 -1.89
N PHE A 248 8.52 14.85 -0.99
CA PHE A 248 8.71 16.23 -0.52
C PHE A 248 9.84 16.37 0.46
N ASP A 249 10.13 15.34 1.22
CA ASP A 249 11.21 15.37 2.22
C ASP A 249 12.57 15.31 1.52
N LEU A 250 12.64 14.55 0.43
CA LEU A 250 13.83 14.45 -0.40
C LEU A 250 13.89 15.50 -1.52
N ALA A 251 12.82 16.29 -1.71
CA ALA A 251 12.65 17.25 -2.80
C ALA A 251 12.98 16.66 -4.19
N SER A 252 12.69 15.37 -4.40
CA SER A 252 13.08 14.62 -5.59
C SER A 252 12.00 13.64 -6.05
N ASN A 253 12.08 13.26 -7.32
CA ASN A 253 11.29 12.16 -7.86
C ASN A 253 11.93 10.83 -7.43
N VAL A 254 11.17 10.02 -6.70
CA VAL A 254 11.59 8.70 -6.24
C VAL A 254 10.90 7.65 -7.08
N ARG A 255 11.68 6.67 -7.52
CA ARG A 255 11.23 5.45 -8.19
C ARG A 255 11.66 4.26 -7.34
N SER A 256 10.79 3.28 -7.16
CA SER A 256 11.21 2.00 -6.62
C SER A 256 12.22 1.37 -7.57
N GLU A 257 13.46 1.24 -7.12
CA GLU A 257 14.38 0.36 -7.82
C GLU A 257 13.93 -1.09 -7.56
N GLU A 258 13.86 -1.90 -8.61
CA GLU A 258 13.77 -3.35 -8.47
C GLU A 258 14.94 -3.79 -7.58
N ARG A 259 14.67 -4.00 -6.29
CA ARG A 259 15.56 -4.83 -5.50
C ARG A 259 15.46 -6.21 -6.12
N ARG A 260 16.43 -6.56 -6.93
CA ARG A 260 16.70 -7.94 -7.31
C ARG A 260 16.76 -8.72 -6.01
N VAL A 261 15.65 -9.38 -5.68
CA VAL A 261 15.63 -10.39 -4.63
C VAL A 261 16.64 -11.42 -5.10
N GLY A 262 17.74 -11.49 -4.37
CA GLY A 262 18.86 -12.34 -4.69
C GLY A 262 18.39 -13.76 -4.94
N LYS A 263 19.07 -14.38 -5.90
CA LYS A 263 18.96 -15.80 -6.23
C LYS A 263 19.12 -16.69 -5.00
#